data_cbb9f9ee03f647e345c52f4c9a248456
#
_entry.id   cbb9f9ee03f647e345c52f4c9a248456
#
_cell.length_a   1.000
_cell.length_b   1.000
_cell.length_c   1.000
_cell.angle_alpha   90.00
_cell.angle_beta   90.00
_cell.angle_gamma   90.00
#
_symmetry.space_group_name_H-M   'P 1'
#
loop_
_entity.id
_entity.type
_entity.pdbx_description
1 polymer ?
#
loop_
_entity_poly.entity_id
_entity_poly.type
_entity_poly.pdbx_seq_one_letter_code
_entity_poly.pdbx_strand_id
1 'polypeptide(L)'
;MQGVLKPFCDLLAAKDDKTVGVVLDGVTNILATAEKLGETDKVAMMVEECGGLDRIEALQSHENEQIYHKALQIIETFFPDGEQVILNIEISLHSLLLLLLNAVYLS
;
A
#
# COMPACT_ATOMS: atom_id res chain seq x y z
N MET A 1 9.44 -7.34 16.70
CA MET A 1 8.54 -6.71 15.75
C MET A 1 7.95 -7.66 14.73
N GLN A 2 8.74 -8.57 14.16
CA GLN A 2 8.23 -9.53 13.19
C GLN A 2 7.12 -10.43 13.76
N GLY A 3 7.26 -10.81 15.02
CA GLY A 3 6.26 -11.66 15.66
C GLY A 3 4.90 -11.00 15.86
N VAL A 4 4.87 -9.67 15.88
CA VAL A 4 3.63 -8.90 16.00
C VAL A 4 3.07 -8.57 14.61
N LEU A 5 3.96 -8.32 13.66
CA LEU A 5 3.55 -7.86 12.34
C LEU A 5 2.79 -8.92 11.55
N LYS A 6 3.20 -10.19 11.65
CA LYS A 6 2.53 -11.25 10.92
C LYS A 6 1.06 -11.41 11.31
N PRO A 7 0.70 -11.61 12.60
CA PRO A 7 -0.72 -11.71 12.96
C PRO A 7 -1.49 -10.43 12.65
N PHE A 8 -0.85 -9.28 12.74
CA PHE A 8 -1.48 -8.01 12.38
C PHE A 8 -1.84 -8.00 10.89
N CYS A 9 -0.89 -8.37 10.03
CA CYS A 9 -1.13 -8.41 8.58
C CYS A 9 -2.10 -9.52 8.19
N ASP A 10 -2.16 -10.61 8.96
CA ASP A 10 -3.11 -11.68 8.69
C ASP A 10 -4.56 -11.19 8.80
N LEU A 11 -4.80 -10.14 9.58
CA LEU A 11 -6.13 -9.54 9.68
C LEU A 11 -6.59 -8.89 8.38
N LEU A 12 -5.69 -8.68 7.43
CA LEU A 12 -6.07 -8.18 6.11
C LEU A 12 -6.91 -9.17 5.32
N ALA A 13 -6.92 -10.44 5.74
CA ALA A 13 -7.78 -11.46 5.15
C ALA A 13 -9.12 -11.57 5.86
N ALA A 14 -9.39 -10.74 6.85
CA ALA A 14 -10.65 -10.74 7.58
C ALA A 14 -11.81 -10.39 6.65
N LYS A 15 -12.98 -10.93 6.94
CA LYS A 15 -14.17 -10.65 6.15
C LYS A 15 -14.82 -9.33 6.53
N ASP A 16 -14.46 -8.79 7.68
CA ASP A 16 -15.00 -7.53 8.18
C ASP A 16 -14.24 -6.36 7.57
N ASP A 17 -14.91 -5.58 6.74
CA ASP A 17 -14.31 -4.44 6.05
C ASP A 17 -13.76 -3.41 7.03
N LYS A 18 -14.43 -3.21 8.15
CA LYS A 18 -13.95 -2.26 9.15
C LYS A 18 -12.60 -2.68 9.71
N THR A 19 -12.46 -3.97 10.02
CA THR A 19 -11.19 -4.51 10.51
C THR A 19 -10.09 -4.33 9.48
N VAL A 20 -10.37 -4.68 8.23
CA VAL A 20 -9.40 -4.53 7.14
C VAL A 20 -8.98 -3.06 7.00
N GLY A 21 -9.93 -2.14 7.02
CA GLY A 21 -9.63 -0.72 6.91
C GLY A 21 -8.74 -0.21 8.03
N VAL A 22 -9.02 -0.62 9.26
CA VAL A 22 -8.21 -0.23 10.42
C VAL A 22 -6.78 -0.77 10.30
N VAL A 23 -6.65 -2.02 9.85
CA VAL A 23 -5.32 -2.62 9.69
C VAL A 23 -4.54 -1.92 8.57
N LEU A 24 -5.20 -1.56 7.47
CA LEU A 24 -4.54 -0.82 6.40
C LEU A 24 -4.05 0.54 6.90
N ASP A 25 -4.85 1.22 7.71
CA ASP A 25 -4.43 2.49 8.32
C ASP A 25 -3.23 2.28 9.24
N GLY A 26 -3.22 1.19 9.99
CA GLY A 26 -2.08 0.85 10.85
C GLY A 26 -0.82 0.59 10.06
N VAL A 27 -0.92 -0.16 8.98
CA VAL A 27 0.24 -0.43 8.10
C VAL A 27 0.76 0.88 7.50
N THR A 28 -0.15 1.75 7.05
CA THR A 28 0.23 3.06 6.53
C THR A 28 1.01 3.86 7.56
N ASN A 29 0.52 3.90 8.80
CA ASN A 29 1.19 4.63 9.87
C ASN A 29 2.56 4.06 10.19
N ILE A 30 2.68 2.74 10.21
CA ILE A 30 3.96 2.07 10.47
C ILE A 30 4.97 2.44 9.38
N LEU A 31 4.57 2.37 8.12
CA LEU A 31 5.45 2.67 7.01
C LEU A 31 5.79 4.16 6.94
N ALA A 32 4.83 5.04 7.22
CA ALA A 32 5.07 6.47 7.24
C ALA A 32 6.04 6.85 8.37
N THR A 33 5.92 6.22 9.52
CA THR A 33 6.84 6.44 10.63
C THR A 33 8.24 5.95 10.28
N ALA A 34 8.33 4.78 9.65
CA ALA A 34 9.60 4.24 9.19
C ALA A 34 10.28 5.19 8.20
N GLU A 35 9.50 5.83 7.34
CA GLU A 35 10.03 6.80 6.40
C GLU A 35 10.67 7.98 7.11
N LYS A 36 10.01 8.49 8.14
CA LYS A 36 10.55 9.58 8.93
C LYS A 36 11.85 9.22 9.62
N LEU A 37 12.02 7.95 9.95
CA LEU A 37 13.21 7.45 10.64
C LEU A 37 14.28 6.94 9.69
N GLY A 38 14.05 7.01 8.39
CA GLY A 38 14.98 6.49 7.39
C GLY A 38 15.04 4.98 7.34
N GLU A 39 13.98 4.30 7.78
CA GLU A 39 13.93 2.84 7.90
C GLU A 39 12.89 2.22 6.98
N THR A 40 12.46 2.93 5.94
CA THR A 40 11.40 2.47 5.06
C THR A 40 11.71 1.11 4.44
N ASP A 41 12.90 0.94 3.89
CA ASP A 41 13.27 -0.30 3.22
C ASP A 41 13.21 -1.49 4.16
N LYS A 42 13.66 -1.30 5.39
CA LYS A 42 13.68 -2.34 6.40
C LYS A 42 12.26 -2.78 6.76
N VAL A 43 11.39 -1.82 7.02
CA VAL A 43 10.01 -2.13 7.43
C VAL A 43 9.21 -2.65 6.24
N ALA A 44 9.41 -2.11 5.05
CA ALA A 44 8.76 -2.61 3.85
C ALA A 44 9.13 -4.08 3.59
N MET A 45 10.40 -4.42 3.80
CA MET A 45 10.84 -5.80 3.66
C MET A 45 10.16 -6.71 4.68
N MET A 46 9.97 -6.23 5.91
CA MET A 46 9.28 -7.01 6.94
C MET A 46 7.83 -7.26 6.58
N VAL A 47 7.15 -6.25 6.03
CA VAL A 47 5.77 -6.38 5.56
C VAL A 47 5.69 -7.42 4.44
N GLU A 48 6.64 -7.37 3.52
CA GLU A 48 6.71 -8.32 2.41
C GLU A 48 6.95 -9.74 2.91
N GLU A 49 7.92 -9.92 3.81
CA GLU A 49 8.30 -11.24 4.31
C GLU A 49 7.18 -11.93 5.10
N CYS A 50 6.35 -11.16 5.79
CA CYS A 50 5.26 -11.75 6.56
C CYS A 50 3.99 -11.98 5.74
N GLY A 51 4.05 -11.75 4.42
CA GLY A 51 2.92 -11.95 3.53
C GLY A 51 1.96 -10.78 3.48
N GLY A 52 2.29 -9.67 4.15
CA GLY A 52 1.43 -8.50 4.17
C GLY A 52 1.29 -7.85 2.81
N LEU A 53 2.38 -7.79 2.05
CA LEU A 53 2.34 -7.19 0.72
C LEU A 53 1.40 -7.94 -0.22
N ASP A 54 1.46 -9.27 -0.21
CA ASP A 54 0.57 -10.09 -1.05
C ASP A 54 -0.89 -9.83 -0.71
N ARG A 55 -1.21 -9.68 0.56
CA ARG A 55 -2.58 -9.41 0.99
C ARG A 55 -3.02 -8.02 0.58
N ILE A 56 -2.14 -7.03 0.69
CA ILE A 56 -2.45 -5.66 0.28
C ILE A 56 -2.68 -5.61 -1.23
N GLU A 57 -1.86 -6.32 -2.00
CA GLU A 57 -2.04 -6.40 -3.45
C GLU A 57 -3.39 -7.01 -3.82
N ALA A 58 -3.81 -8.04 -3.09
CA ALA A 58 -5.11 -8.66 -3.32
C ALA A 58 -6.26 -7.69 -3.05
N LEU A 59 -6.07 -6.77 -2.11
CA LEU A 59 -7.10 -5.80 -1.76
C LEU A 59 -7.29 -4.69 -2.79
N GLN A 60 -6.40 -4.60 -3.78
CA GLN A 60 -6.55 -3.62 -4.87
C GLN A 60 -7.78 -3.88 -5.72
N SER A 61 -8.34 -5.08 -5.66
CA SER A 61 -9.56 -5.42 -6.38
C SER A 61 -10.75 -5.61 -5.45
N HIS A 62 -10.67 -5.09 -4.24
CA HIS A 62 -11.74 -5.20 -3.27
C HIS A 62 -12.96 -4.36 -3.67
N GLU A 63 -14.16 -4.87 -3.37
CA GLU A 63 -15.42 -4.19 -3.68
C GLU A 63 -15.56 -2.86 -2.95
N ASN A 64 -15.08 -2.81 -1.71
CA ASN A 64 -15.17 -1.61 -0.90
C ASN A 64 -14.15 -0.60 -1.40
N GLU A 65 -14.67 0.54 -1.84
CA GLU A 65 -13.86 1.59 -2.46
C GLU A 65 -12.80 2.15 -1.53
N GLN A 66 -13.14 2.30 -0.25
CA GLN A 66 -12.17 2.81 0.73
C GLN A 66 -11.01 1.85 0.93
N ILE A 67 -11.32 0.56 0.95
CA ILE A 67 -10.30 -0.46 1.13
C ILE A 67 -9.35 -0.52 -0.07
N TYR A 68 -9.90 -0.56 -1.28
CA TYR A 68 -9.03 -0.64 -2.45
C TYR A 68 -8.21 0.64 -2.62
N HIS A 69 -8.76 1.80 -2.30
CA HIS A 69 -7.99 3.05 -2.35
C HIS A 69 -6.84 3.06 -1.35
N LYS A 70 -7.10 2.61 -0.14
CA LYS A 70 -6.05 2.54 0.89
C LYS A 70 -4.95 1.56 0.49
N ALA A 71 -5.33 0.41 -0.02
CA ALA A 71 -4.37 -0.60 -0.47
C ALA A 71 -3.52 -0.06 -1.63
N LEU A 72 -4.15 0.56 -2.61
CA LEU A 72 -3.49 1.14 -3.74
C LEU A 72 -2.49 2.22 -3.32
N GLN A 73 -2.89 3.08 -2.39
CA GLN A 73 -2.04 4.14 -1.90
C GLN A 73 -0.80 3.61 -1.21
N ILE A 74 -0.94 2.54 -0.43
CA ILE A 74 0.21 1.90 0.23
C ILE A 74 1.20 1.38 -0.82
N ILE A 75 0.68 0.69 -1.82
CA ILE A 75 1.53 0.11 -2.87
C ILE A 75 2.27 1.22 -3.62
N GLU A 76 1.56 2.25 -4.03
CA GLU A 76 2.16 3.35 -4.80
C GLU A 76 3.19 4.13 -4.00
N THR A 77 2.96 4.29 -2.70
CA THR A 77 3.83 5.12 -1.86
C THR A 77 5.05 4.36 -1.38
N PHE A 78 4.88 3.11 -0.96
CA PHE A 78 5.93 2.37 -0.26
C PHE A 78 6.50 1.20 -1.06
N PHE A 79 5.82 0.75 -2.10
CA PHE A 79 6.26 -0.38 -2.91
C PHE A 79 6.20 -0.07 -4.41
N PRO A 80 6.78 1.07 -4.84
CA PRO A 80 6.64 1.50 -6.24
C PRO A 80 7.39 0.63 -7.23
N ASP A 81 8.37 -0.13 -6.78
CA ASP A 81 9.23 -0.95 -7.65
C ASP A 81 8.75 -2.39 -7.75
N GLY A 82 7.53 -2.68 -7.33
CA GLY A 82 7.02 -4.04 -7.34
C GLY A 82 6.77 -4.56 -8.75
N GLU A 83 6.40 -5.83 -8.82
CA GLU A 83 6.10 -6.53 -10.07
C GLU A 83 4.83 -6.02 -10.74
N GLN A 84 4.35 -4.90 -10.31
CA GLN A 84 3.06 -4.36 -10.74
C GLN A 84 3.15 -3.50 -11.99
N VAL A 85 4.32 -3.37 -12.56
CA VAL A 85 4.52 -2.53 -13.74
C VAL A 85 3.54 -2.92 -14.85
N ILE A 86 3.28 -4.20 -15.03
CA ILE A 86 2.39 -4.69 -16.08
C ILE A 86 0.92 -4.49 -15.68
N LEU A 87 0.58 -4.74 -14.43
CA LEU A 87 -0.79 -4.61 -13.94
C LEU A 87 -1.20 -3.15 -13.80
N ASN A 88 -0.25 -2.25 -13.71
CA ASN A 88 -0.49 -0.85 -13.43
C ASN A 88 -0.41 0.04 -14.65
N ILE A 89 -0.56 -0.50 -15.85
CA ILE A 89 -0.55 0.33 -17.05
C ILE A 89 -1.62 1.42 -16.96
N GLU A 90 -2.82 1.07 -16.53
CA GLU A 90 -3.89 2.06 -16.36
C GLU A 90 -3.60 3.03 -15.24
N ILE A 91 -3.04 2.53 -14.13
CA ILE A 91 -2.66 3.37 -13.01
C ILE A 91 -1.53 4.29 -13.40
N SER A 92 -0.57 3.79 -14.18
CA SER A 92 0.53 4.59 -14.67
C SER A 92 0.04 5.72 -15.57
N LEU A 93 -0.95 5.46 -16.41
CA LEU A 93 -1.55 6.48 -17.25
C LEU A 93 -2.23 7.55 -16.39
N HIS A 94 -2.92 7.15 -15.34
CA HIS A 94 -3.55 8.08 -14.41
C HIS A 94 -2.50 8.93 -13.71
N SER A 95 -1.43 8.31 -13.25
CA SER A 95 -0.33 9.03 -12.59
C SER A 95 0.36 9.99 -13.56
N LEU A 96 0.55 9.58 -14.80
CA LEU A 96 1.10 10.45 -15.83
C LEU A 96 0.20 11.65 -16.08
N LEU A 97 -1.11 11.43 -16.10
CA LEU A 97 -2.07 12.51 -16.27
C LEU A 97 -1.97 13.51 -15.13
N LEU A 98 -1.86 13.03 -13.90
CA LEU A 98 -1.70 13.88 -12.74
C LEU A 98 -0.39 14.68 -12.80
N LEU A 99 0.68 14.02 -13.22
CA LEU A 99 1.97 14.69 -13.38
C LEU A 99 1.93 15.78 -14.46
N LEU A 100 1.25 15.48 -15.56
CA LEU A 100 1.09 16.47 -16.63
C LEU A 100 0.27 17.66 -16.18
N LEU A 101 -0.79 17.40 -15.40
CA LEU A 101 -1.60 18.48 -14.84
C LEU A 101 -0.79 19.35 -13.89
N ASN A 102 0.02 18.72 -13.05
CA ASN A 102 0.89 19.44 -12.14
C ASN A 102 1.94 20.27 -12.88
N ALA A 103 2.49 19.72 -13.95
CA ALA A 103 3.46 20.43 -14.77
C ALA A 103 2.82 21.66 -15.41
N VAL A 104 1.58 21.54 -15.86
CA VAL A 104 0.84 22.68 -16.43
C VAL A 104 0.59 23.74 -15.37
N TYR A 105 0.25 23.32 -14.17
CA TYR A 105 -0.01 24.25 -13.07
C TYR A 105 1.26 24.97 -12.61
N LEU A 106 2.41 24.30 -12.68
CA LEU A 106 3.66 24.85 -12.18
C LEU A 106 4.40 25.68 -13.23
N SER A 107 3.98 25.57 -14.46
CA SER A 107 4.59 26.35 -15.52
C SER A 107 3.76 27.60 -15.80
#